data_6a07512b54acb847ea058d5ef484ad6b
#
_entry.id   6a07512b54acb847ea058d5ef484ad6b
#
_cell.length_a   1.000
_cell.length_b   1.000
_cell.length_c   1.000
_cell.angle_alpha   90.00
_cell.angle_beta   90.00
_cell.angle_gamma   90.00
#
_symmetry.space_group_name_H-M   'P 1'
#
loop_
_entity.id
_entity.type
_entity.pdbx_description
1 polymer ?
#
loop_
_entity_poly.entity_id
_entity_poly.type
_entity_poly.pdbx_seq_one_letter_code
_entity_poly.pdbx_strand_id
1 'polypeptide(L)'
;MYYFHKFNSFDYHIYVMSISLAVLILILLNIYISFKGFKDIIFFEKFHFNINSIKNGEYYRFISSGFLHVDNQHLLFNMITFYFFGDFVLNALGIFWFYILYIFCLLSGNIFCYLINYSKNNYSAVGASGAVTGILFSAILFYPDLQLALLFFPIPMPGYFFAIIYLAYTFYGIKKQNDGIGHTAHLGGAVGGILLSLFYNPNIVVSSFKTIILMIIVIFIGIVYFKKK
;
A
#
# COMPACT_ATOMS: atom_id res chain seq x y z
N MET A 1 -17.84 -0.92 21.83
CA MET A 1 -18.77 -1.77 21.06
C MET A 1 -19.71 -0.82 20.32
N TYR A 2 -19.35 -0.43 19.08
CA TYR A 2 -20.19 0.45 18.27
C TYR A 2 -20.85 -0.41 17.20
N TYR A 3 -22.18 -0.54 17.30
CA TYR A 3 -23.01 -1.21 16.30
C TYR A 3 -23.18 -0.29 15.10
N PHE A 4 -22.81 -0.75 13.90
CA PHE A 4 -23.25 -0.14 12.66
C PHE A 4 -24.72 -0.53 12.44
N HIS A 5 -25.65 0.41 12.66
CA HIS A 5 -27.03 0.28 12.21
C HIS A 5 -27.10 0.31 10.67
N LYS A 6 -27.94 -0.55 10.09
CA LYS A 6 -28.36 -0.49 8.69
C LYS A 6 -28.73 0.94 8.34
N PHE A 7 -28.02 1.52 7.38
CA PHE A 7 -28.35 2.82 6.83
C PHE A 7 -29.65 2.73 6.03
N ASN A 8 -30.72 3.33 6.54
CA ASN A 8 -31.85 3.77 5.75
C ASN A 8 -31.44 5.03 5.00
N SER A 9 -31.85 5.11 3.74
CA SER A 9 -31.64 6.18 2.78
C SER A 9 -31.81 7.59 3.39
N PHE A 10 -30.91 8.50 3.04
CA PHE A 10 -30.96 9.97 3.17
C PHE A 10 -30.35 10.69 4.38
N ASP A 11 -29.50 10.10 5.17
CA ASP A 11 -28.64 10.92 6.05
C ASP A 11 -27.20 10.98 5.52
N TYR A 12 -26.93 11.94 4.63
CA TYR A 12 -25.57 12.38 4.34
C TYR A 12 -25.06 13.18 5.55
N HIS A 13 -24.69 12.48 6.62
CA HIS A 13 -23.81 13.08 7.60
C HIS A 13 -22.44 13.23 6.95
N ILE A 14 -22.05 14.47 6.67
CA ILE A 14 -20.66 14.83 6.42
C ILE A 14 -19.93 14.48 7.73
N TYR A 15 -19.43 13.26 7.83
CA TYR A 15 -18.46 12.93 8.85
C TYR A 15 -17.24 13.79 8.51
N VAL A 16 -17.01 14.83 9.28
CA VAL A 16 -15.69 15.44 9.38
C VAL A 16 -14.81 14.33 9.93
N MET A 17 -14.11 13.63 9.03
CA MET A 17 -13.15 12.59 9.43
C MET A 17 -12.04 13.29 10.20
N SER A 18 -12.10 13.27 11.53
CA SER A 18 -10.97 13.66 12.35
C SER A 18 -9.90 12.60 12.15
N ILE A 19 -8.84 12.96 11.43
CA ILE A 19 -7.66 12.09 11.29
C ILE A 19 -7.07 11.81 12.66
N SER A 20 -6.77 10.54 12.94
CA SER A 20 -6.10 10.17 14.18
C SER A 20 -4.65 10.67 14.21
N LEU A 21 -4.17 10.97 15.41
CA LEU A 21 -2.78 11.42 15.60
C LEU A 21 -1.77 10.40 15.04
N ALA A 22 -2.07 9.10 15.14
CA ALA A 22 -1.19 8.04 14.64
C ALA A 22 -1.00 8.08 13.11
N VAL A 23 -2.08 8.27 12.35
CA VAL A 23 -2.04 8.42 10.90
C VAL A 23 -1.39 9.74 10.52
N LEU A 24 -1.75 10.84 11.21
CA LEU A 24 -1.20 12.16 10.97
C LEU A 24 0.32 12.20 11.14
N ILE A 25 0.88 11.56 12.17
CA ILE A 25 2.33 11.48 12.39
C ILE A 25 3.04 10.87 11.17
N LEU A 26 2.54 9.76 10.61
CA LEU A 26 3.15 9.14 9.44
C LEU A 26 3.01 10.01 8.18
N ILE A 27 1.88 10.68 8.00
CA ILE A 27 1.68 11.64 6.89
C ILE A 27 2.71 12.77 6.99
N LEU A 28 2.82 13.42 8.16
CA LEU A 28 3.75 14.52 8.36
C LEU A 28 5.21 14.09 8.20
N LEU A 29 5.56 12.87 8.65
CA LEU A 29 6.90 12.32 8.49
C LEU A 29 7.24 12.11 6.98
N ASN A 30 6.31 11.55 6.22
CA ASN A 30 6.48 11.38 4.77
C ASN A 30 6.62 12.73 4.05
N ILE A 31 5.77 13.71 4.40
CA ILE A 31 5.85 15.07 3.85
C ILE A 31 7.21 15.68 4.16
N TYR A 32 7.63 15.68 5.43
CA TYR A 32 8.87 16.29 5.86
C TYR A 32 10.10 15.70 5.15
N ILE A 33 10.21 14.36 5.12
CA ILE A 33 11.35 13.67 4.51
C ILE A 33 11.36 13.87 2.99
N SER A 34 10.19 13.83 2.33
CA SER A 34 10.10 14.06 0.88
C SER A 34 10.48 15.49 0.49
N PHE A 35 10.00 16.49 1.22
CA PHE A 35 10.39 17.89 0.97
C PHE A 35 11.88 18.14 1.21
N LYS A 36 12.50 17.44 2.18
CA LYS A 36 13.94 17.47 2.33
C LYS A 36 14.64 16.85 1.11
N GLY A 37 14.15 15.70 0.62
CA GLY A 37 14.68 15.05 -0.58
C GLY A 37 14.52 15.88 -1.84
N PHE A 38 13.42 16.63 -2.00
CA PHE A 38 13.22 17.54 -3.14
C PHE A 38 14.21 18.70 -3.18
N LYS A 39 14.71 19.12 -2.02
CA LYS A 39 15.64 20.25 -1.88
C LYS A 39 17.12 19.83 -1.82
N ASP A 40 17.39 18.59 -1.42
CA ASP A 40 18.74 18.06 -1.19
C ASP A 40 18.93 16.75 -1.94
N ILE A 41 19.55 16.84 -3.13
CA ILE A 41 19.82 15.68 -3.97
C ILE A 41 20.78 14.69 -3.30
N ILE A 42 21.73 15.15 -2.48
CA ILE A 42 22.67 14.29 -1.77
C ILE A 42 21.91 13.45 -0.76
N PHE A 43 20.98 14.08 -0.03
CA PHE A 43 20.09 13.38 0.89
C PHE A 43 19.21 12.36 0.14
N PHE A 44 18.61 12.75 -0.99
CA PHE A 44 17.79 11.85 -1.80
C PHE A 44 18.58 10.62 -2.25
N GLU A 45 19.76 10.82 -2.86
CA GLU A 45 20.64 9.75 -3.34
C GLU A 45 21.13 8.82 -2.23
N LYS A 46 21.34 9.35 -1.03
CA LYS A 46 21.75 8.55 0.13
C LYS A 46 20.65 7.59 0.60
N PHE A 47 19.36 7.97 0.50
CA PHE A 47 18.26 7.26 1.15
C PHE A 47 17.28 6.56 0.22
N HIS A 48 17.33 6.79 -1.12
CA HIS A 48 16.48 6.10 -2.07
C HIS A 48 16.84 4.60 -2.16
N PHE A 49 15.88 3.77 -2.56
CA PHE A 49 16.11 2.36 -2.84
C PHE A 49 17.00 2.23 -4.08
N ASN A 50 18.10 1.50 -3.98
CA ASN A 50 18.98 1.20 -5.09
C ASN A 50 19.54 -0.20 -4.93
N ILE A 51 19.41 -1.04 -5.96
CA ILE A 51 19.81 -2.45 -5.91
C ILE A 51 21.31 -2.60 -5.64
N ASN A 52 22.15 -1.81 -6.33
CA ASN A 52 23.60 -1.92 -6.18
C ASN A 52 24.05 -1.52 -4.77
N SER A 53 23.52 -0.42 -4.23
CA SER A 53 23.83 0.04 -2.86
C SER A 53 23.40 -1.00 -1.81
N ILE A 54 22.23 -1.62 -2.00
CA ILE A 54 21.74 -2.67 -1.10
C ILE A 54 22.64 -3.91 -1.14
N LYS A 55 23.10 -4.32 -2.33
CA LYS A 55 24.06 -5.41 -2.49
C LYS A 55 25.39 -5.14 -1.78
N ASN A 56 25.77 -3.87 -1.67
CA ASN A 56 26.96 -3.41 -0.95
C ASN A 56 26.74 -3.21 0.56
N GLY A 57 25.57 -3.65 1.11
CA GLY A 57 25.31 -3.66 2.55
C GLY A 57 24.48 -2.49 3.07
N GLU A 58 23.99 -1.58 2.21
CA GLU A 58 23.19 -0.42 2.63
C GLU A 58 21.71 -0.80 2.87
N TYR A 59 21.46 -1.77 3.76
CA TYR A 59 20.14 -2.36 4.01
C TYR A 59 19.10 -1.37 4.57
N TYR A 60 19.53 -0.26 5.18
CA TYR A 60 18.63 0.80 5.65
C TYR A 60 17.73 1.35 4.54
N ARG A 61 18.14 1.22 3.27
CA ARG A 61 17.39 1.65 2.10
C ARG A 61 16.07 0.90 1.91
N PHE A 62 15.92 -0.29 2.50
CA PHE A 62 14.63 -0.99 2.54
C PHE A 62 13.55 -0.22 3.33
N ILE A 63 13.96 0.63 4.28
CA ILE A 63 13.04 1.43 5.09
C ILE A 63 13.05 2.89 4.64
N SER A 64 14.23 3.49 4.49
CA SER A 64 14.37 4.93 4.24
C SER A 64 13.72 5.38 2.93
N SER A 65 13.78 4.56 1.89
CA SER A 65 13.18 4.86 0.58
C SER A 65 11.65 5.01 0.62
N GLY A 66 11.01 4.37 1.59
CA GLY A 66 9.56 4.44 1.77
C GLY A 66 9.04 5.77 2.30
N PHE A 67 9.93 6.67 2.69
CA PHE A 67 9.57 8.02 3.14
C PHE A 67 9.96 9.12 2.15
N LEU A 68 10.63 8.75 1.05
CA LEU A 68 10.98 9.65 -0.05
C LEU A 68 9.96 9.52 -1.18
N HIS A 69 9.79 10.58 -1.97
CA HIS A 69 8.99 10.58 -3.18
C HIS A 69 9.76 11.28 -4.31
N VAL A 70 9.43 10.95 -5.57
CA VAL A 70 10.10 11.57 -6.72
C VAL A 70 9.62 12.98 -6.96
N ASP A 71 8.34 13.27 -6.67
CA ASP A 71 7.70 14.56 -6.89
C ASP A 71 6.48 14.77 -5.97
N ASN A 72 5.92 15.99 -6.05
CA ASN A 72 4.76 16.37 -5.24
C ASN A 72 3.49 15.57 -5.58
N GLN A 73 3.32 15.15 -6.84
CA GLN A 73 2.14 14.40 -7.26
C GLN A 73 2.17 13.00 -6.67
N HIS A 74 3.33 12.34 -6.72
CA HIS A 74 3.53 11.03 -6.13
C HIS A 74 3.31 11.07 -4.61
N LEU A 75 3.86 12.07 -3.91
CA LEU A 75 3.63 12.29 -2.48
C LEU A 75 2.15 12.49 -2.19
N LEU A 76 1.48 13.38 -2.94
CA LEU A 76 0.07 13.72 -2.73
C LEU A 76 -0.83 12.49 -2.84
N PHE A 77 -0.70 11.68 -3.89
CA PHE A 77 -1.53 10.48 -4.06
C PHE A 77 -1.31 9.44 -2.97
N ASN A 78 -0.06 9.26 -2.52
CA ASN A 78 0.22 8.39 -1.38
C ASN A 78 -0.46 8.89 -0.11
N MET A 79 -0.31 10.18 0.20
CA MET A 79 -0.85 10.75 1.44
C MET A 79 -2.38 10.82 1.43
N ILE A 80 -3.01 11.12 0.30
CA ILE A 80 -4.48 11.07 0.16
C ILE A 80 -4.99 9.64 0.39
N THR A 81 -4.38 8.65 -0.25
CA THR A 81 -4.78 7.25 -0.07
C THR A 81 -4.60 6.83 1.38
N PHE A 82 -3.47 7.19 1.98
CA PHE A 82 -3.19 6.87 3.37
C PHE A 82 -4.14 7.57 4.35
N TYR A 83 -4.51 8.81 4.08
CA TYR A 83 -5.53 9.57 4.83
C TYR A 83 -6.87 8.84 4.84
N PHE A 84 -7.34 8.36 3.68
CA PHE A 84 -8.64 7.69 3.58
C PHE A 84 -8.67 6.31 4.24
N PHE A 85 -7.57 5.55 4.20
CA PHE A 85 -7.59 4.15 4.66
C PHE A 85 -6.87 3.92 5.98
N GLY A 86 -6.03 4.85 6.43
CA GLY A 86 -5.23 4.68 7.66
C GLY A 86 -6.08 4.47 8.90
N ASP A 87 -7.10 5.28 9.10
CA ASP A 87 -7.96 5.19 10.28
C ASP A 87 -8.84 3.94 10.31
N PHE A 88 -9.26 3.41 9.16
CA PHE A 88 -9.95 2.11 9.11
C PHE A 88 -9.07 1.01 9.70
N VAL A 89 -7.83 0.96 9.28
CA VAL A 89 -6.88 -0.07 9.73
C VAL A 89 -6.44 0.17 11.18
N LEU A 90 -6.22 1.42 11.58
CA LEU A 90 -5.91 1.77 12.96
C LEU A 90 -7.02 1.33 13.91
N ASN A 91 -8.29 1.55 13.54
CA ASN A 91 -9.44 1.15 14.34
C ASN A 91 -9.57 -0.38 14.44
N ALA A 92 -9.20 -1.12 13.40
CA ALA A 92 -9.24 -2.58 13.40
C ALA A 92 -8.12 -3.21 14.23
N LEU A 93 -6.90 -2.62 14.18
CA LEU A 93 -5.69 -3.22 14.75
C LEU A 93 -5.25 -2.63 16.10
N GLY A 94 -5.63 -1.38 16.37
CA GLY A 94 -5.01 -0.58 17.43
C GLY A 94 -3.63 -0.04 17.01
N ILE A 95 -3.13 0.93 17.77
CA ILE A 95 -1.98 1.75 17.42
C ILE A 95 -0.69 0.94 17.21
N PHE A 96 -0.42 -0.04 18.05
CA PHE A 96 0.81 -0.84 18.01
C PHE A 96 0.87 -1.68 16.71
N TRP A 97 -0.17 -2.45 16.43
CA TRP A 97 -0.22 -3.29 15.24
C TRP A 97 -0.39 -2.50 13.94
N PHE A 98 -0.97 -1.30 14.00
CA PHE A 98 -1.03 -0.39 12.86
C PHE A 98 0.36 0.04 12.39
N TYR A 99 1.25 0.45 13.30
CA TYR A 99 2.63 0.81 12.94
C TYR A 99 3.43 -0.41 12.48
N ILE A 100 3.24 -1.56 13.11
CA ILE A 100 3.86 -2.81 12.66
C ILE A 100 3.40 -3.13 11.23
N LEU A 101 2.11 -3.05 10.94
CA LEU A 101 1.58 -3.30 9.60
C LEU A 101 2.19 -2.33 8.57
N TYR A 102 2.25 -1.04 8.88
CA TYR A 102 2.84 -0.06 7.97
C TYR A 102 4.28 -0.42 7.59
N ILE A 103 5.14 -0.67 8.59
CA ILE A 103 6.55 -1.03 8.37
C ILE A 103 6.67 -2.40 7.70
N PHE A 104 5.87 -3.37 8.08
CA PHE A 104 5.89 -4.71 7.48
C PHE A 104 5.52 -4.67 5.99
N CYS A 105 4.47 -3.91 5.63
CA CYS A 105 4.07 -3.75 4.23
C CYS A 105 5.12 -2.99 3.41
N LEU A 106 5.76 -1.98 4.00
CA LEU A 106 6.88 -1.26 3.39
C LEU A 106 8.04 -2.21 3.08
N LEU A 107 8.48 -2.98 4.08
CA LEU A 107 9.56 -3.95 3.93
C LEU A 107 9.19 -5.04 2.93
N SER A 108 7.99 -5.61 3.02
CA SER A 108 7.49 -6.61 2.08
C SER A 108 7.52 -6.08 0.65
N GLY A 109 7.03 -4.85 0.42
CA GLY A 109 7.08 -4.18 -0.88
C GLY A 109 8.50 -4.05 -1.41
N ASN A 110 9.40 -3.53 -0.61
CA ASN A 110 10.80 -3.32 -1.01
C ASN A 110 11.58 -4.63 -1.18
N ILE A 111 11.29 -5.67 -0.38
CA ILE A 111 11.88 -7.01 -0.56
C ILE A 111 11.41 -7.61 -1.89
N PHE A 112 10.12 -7.53 -2.24
CA PHE A 112 9.63 -7.97 -3.55
C PHE A 112 10.30 -7.19 -4.69
N CYS A 113 10.44 -5.88 -4.52
CA CYS A 113 11.14 -5.02 -5.47
C CYS A 113 12.58 -5.48 -5.67
N TYR A 114 13.29 -5.78 -4.60
CA TYR A 114 14.66 -6.31 -4.62
C TYR A 114 14.75 -7.66 -5.34
N LEU A 115 13.91 -8.62 -4.97
CA LEU A 115 13.95 -9.97 -5.52
C LEU A 115 13.65 -10.00 -7.03
N ILE A 116 12.62 -9.26 -7.46
CA ILE A 116 12.21 -9.25 -8.88
C ILE A 116 13.19 -8.48 -9.76
N ASN A 117 13.82 -7.42 -9.24
CA ASN A 117 14.76 -6.59 -9.99
C ASN A 117 16.23 -6.86 -9.65
N TYR A 118 16.55 -7.94 -8.97
CA TYR A 118 17.90 -8.26 -8.46
C TYR A 118 19.01 -8.17 -9.53
N SER A 119 18.74 -8.58 -10.77
CA SER A 119 19.70 -8.52 -11.88
C SER A 119 19.92 -7.13 -12.44
N LYS A 120 19.09 -6.13 -12.06
CA LYS A 120 19.13 -4.76 -12.58
C LYS A 120 19.84 -3.84 -11.59
N ASN A 121 21.18 -3.80 -11.60
CA ASN A 121 21.98 -3.04 -10.63
C ASN A 121 21.58 -1.56 -10.49
N ASN A 122 21.18 -0.91 -11.61
CA ASN A 122 20.80 0.51 -11.62
C ASN A 122 19.32 0.74 -11.26
N TYR A 123 18.56 -0.31 -10.91
CA TYR A 123 17.17 -0.13 -10.52
C TYR A 123 17.07 0.64 -9.21
N SER A 124 16.27 1.69 -9.24
CA SER A 124 16.01 2.57 -8.10
C SER A 124 14.51 2.78 -7.94
N ALA A 125 14.07 3.01 -6.70
CA ALA A 125 12.68 3.29 -6.36
C ALA A 125 12.59 4.15 -5.09
N VAL A 126 11.47 4.85 -4.94
CA VAL A 126 11.07 5.56 -3.72
C VAL A 126 9.56 5.56 -3.60
N GLY A 127 9.06 5.80 -2.41
CA GLY A 127 7.64 6.02 -2.14
C GLY A 127 7.09 5.16 -1.02
N ALA A 128 6.12 5.70 -0.31
CA ALA A 128 5.35 4.99 0.71
C ALA A 128 4.37 3.96 0.11
N SER A 129 4.29 3.88 -1.22
CA SER A 129 3.20 3.18 -1.93
C SER A 129 3.09 1.69 -1.60
N GLY A 130 4.20 1.01 -1.27
CA GLY A 130 4.16 -0.37 -0.75
C GLY A 130 3.39 -0.46 0.56
N ALA A 131 3.72 0.39 1.54
CA ALA A 131 3.00 0.47 2.82
C ALA A 131 1.54 0.87 2.63
N VAL A 132 1.29 1.93 1.83
CA VAL A 132 -0.05 2.45 1.55
C VAL A 132 -0.94 1.41 0.86
N THR A 133 -0.39 0.64 -0.08
CA THR A 133 -1.09 -0.48 -0.72
C THR A 133 -1.43 -1.57 0.31
N GLY A 134 -0.50 -1.92 1.20
CA GLY A 134 -0.77 -2.87 2.26
C GLY A 134 -1.90 -2.41 3.21
N ILE A 135 -1.90 -1.14 3.60
CA ILE A 135 -2.98 -0.52 4.39
C ILE A 135 -4.33 -0.61 3.64
N LEU A 136 -4.36 -0.27 2.36
CA LEU A 136 -5.57 -0.36 1.53
C LEU A 136 -6.12 -1.79 1.48
N PHE A 137 -5.26 -2.79 1.21
CA PHE A 137 -5.68 -4.18 1.16
C PHE A 137 -6.12 -4.72 2.52
N SER A 138 -5.48 -4.28 3.60
CA SER A 138 -5.92 -4.59 4.97
C SER A 138 -7.29 -3.98 5.27
N ALA A 139 -7.54 -2.72 4.88
CA ALA A 139 -8.86 -2.09 5.04
C ALA A 139 -9.95 -2.88 4.31
N ILE A 140 -9.70 -3.31 3.07
CA ILE A 140 -10.66 -4.13 2.30
C ILE A 140 -10.95 -5.47 2.99
N LEU A 141 -9.97 -6.08 3.67
CA LEU A 141 -10.15 -7.34 4.38
C LEU A 141 -10.87 -7.17 5.71
N PHE A 142 -10.56 -6.12 6.49
CA PHE A 142 -11.23 -5.85 7.75
C PHE A 142 -12.68 -5.38 7.56
N TYR A 143 -12.98 -4.74 6.43
CA TYR A 143 -14.29 -4.15 6.13
C TYR A 143 -14.81 -4.67 4.77
N PRO A 144 -15.35 -5.91 4.72
CA PRO A 144 -15.74 -6.56 3.44
C PRO A 144 -16.83 -5.82 2.67
N ASP A 145 -17.65 -5.02 3.35
CA ASP A 145 -18.70 -4.21 2.76
C ASP A 145 -18.23 -2.81 2.32
N LEU A 146 -16.93 -2.53 2.44
CA LEU A 146 -16.34 -1.24 2.08
C LEU A 146 -16.58 -0.95 0.60
N GLN A 147 -17.18 0.22 0.34
CA GLN A 147 -17.31 0.76 -1.02
C GLN A 147 -16.19 1.73 -1.29
N LEU A 148 -15.52 1.58 -2.43
CA LEU A 148 -14.43 2.42 -2.86
C LEU A 148 -14.81 3.18 -4.12
N ALA A 149 -14.35 4.41 -4.23
CA ALA A 149 -14.46 5.19 -5.45
C ALA A 149 -13.10 5.75 -5.83
N LEU A 150 -12.82 5.84 -7.12
CA LEU A 150 -11.62 6.52 -7.60
C LEU A 150 -11.79 8.02 -7.50
N LEU A 151 -10.73 8.74 -7.12
CA LEU A 151 -10.77 10.20 -6.91
C LEU A 151 -11.34 10.98 -8.12
N PHE A 152 -10.97 10.57 -9.33
CA PHE A 152 -11.42 11.21 -10.58
C PHE A 152 -12.60 10.48 -11.26
N PHE A 153 -13.04 9.36 -10.70
CA PHE A 153 -14.16 8.59 -11.19
C PHE A 153 -14.97 8.10 -9.99
N PRO A 154 -15.80 8.96 -9.40
CA PRO A 154 -16.43 8.72 -8.10
C PRO A 154 -17.64 7.77 -8.19
N ILE A 155 -17.51 6.65 -8.92
CA ILE A 155 -18.51 5.58 -8.95
C ILE A 155 -18.14 4.58 -7.86
N PRO A 156 -19.01 4.41 -6.83
CA PRO A 156 -18.76 3.44 -5.77
C PRO A 156 -18.70 2.01 -6.33
N MET A 157 -17.68 1.26 -5.94
CA MET A 157 -17.52 -0.15 -6.27
C MET A 157 -17.14 -0.95 -5.01
N PRO A 158 -17.57 -2.22 -4.91
CA PRO A 158 -17.15 -3.07 -3.78
C PRO A 158 -15.63 -3.19 -3.68
N GLY A 159 -15.10 -3.15 -2.45
CA GLY A 159 -13.66 -3.20 -2.20
C GLY A 159 -12.97 -4.42 -2.84
N TYR A 160 -13.62 -5.59 -2.84
CA TYR A 160 -13.08 -6.78 -3.50
C TYR A 160 -12.90 -6.60 -5.01
N PHE A 161 -13.82 -5.89 -5.67
CA PHE A 161 -13.73 -5.61 -7.11
C PHE A 161 -12.58 -4.67 -7.43
N PHE A 162 -12.43 -3.61 -6.61
CA PHE A 162 -11.27 -2.72 -6.68
C PHE A 162 -9.96 -3.50 -6.53
N ALA A 163 -9.86 -4.38 -5.51
CA ALA A 163 -8.67 -5.16 -5.25
C ALA A 163 -8.25 -6.05 -6.43
N ILE A 164 -9.23 -6.68 -7.11
CA ILE A 164 -9.00 -7.50 -8.31
C ILE A 164 -8.42 -6.65 -9.44
N ILE A 165 -9.06 -5.51 -9.75
CA ILE A 165 -8.60 -4.59 -10.81
C ILE A 165 -7.20 -4.09 -10.49
N TYR A 166 -6.96 -3.68 -9.25
CA TYR A 166 -5.66 -3.17 -8.80
C TYR A 166 -4.55 -4.21 -8.94
N LEU A 167 -4.78 -5.45 -8.52
CA LEU A 167 -3.83 -6.56 -8.69
C LEU A 167 -3.57 -6.87 -10.18
N ALA A 168 -4.63 -6.93 -11.00
CA ALA A 168 -4.49 -7.16 -12.43
C ALA A 168 -3.66 -6.05 -13.10
N TYR A 169 -3.94 -4.78 -12.78
CA TYR A 169 -3.15 -3.63 -13.23
C TYR A 169 -1.70 -3.72 -12.74
N THR A 170 -1.47 -4.11 -11.49
CA THR A 170 -0.14 -4.28 -10.92
C THR A 170 0.67 -5.33 -11.68
N PHE A 171 0.10 -6.50 -12.00
CA PHE A 171 0.77 -7.51 -12.81
C PHE A 171 1.05 -7.04 -14.24
N TYR A 172 0.11 -6.33 -14.85
CA TYR A 172 0.33 -5.70 -16.16
C TYR A 172 1.50 -4.72 -16.14
N GLY A 173 1.56 -3.84 -15.14
CA GLY A 173 2.62 -2.85 -14.97
C GLY A 173 3.99 -3.48 -14.69
N ILE A 174 4.06 -4.55 -13.88
CA ILE A 174 5.31 -5.30 -13.67
C ILE A 174 5.89 -5.80 -15.00
N LYS A 175 5.05 -6.24 -15.94
CA LYS A 175 5.47 -6.74 -17.24
C LYS A 175 5.87 -5.62 -18.20
N LYS A 176 5.16 -4.50 -18.21
CA LYS A 176 5.37 -3.39 -19.16
C LYS A 176 6.49 -2.45 -18.74
N GLN A 177 6.61 -2.11 -17.47
CA GLN A 177 7.66 -1.25 -16.87
C GLN A 177 7.87 0.10 -17.59
N ASN A 178 6.79 0.74 -18.06
CA ASN A 178 6.86 1.93 -18.91
C ASN A 178 6.18 3.18 -18.31
N ASP A 179 5.66 3.11 -17.08
CA ASP A 179 4.90 4.18 -16.44
C ASP A 179 5.59 4.78 -15.20
N GLY A 180 6.79 4.32 -14.87
CA GLY A 180 7.54 4.81 -13.70
C GLY A 180 6.96 4.41 -12.35
N ILE A 181 5.90 3.56 -12.33
CA ILE A 181 5.24 3.11 -11.10
C ILE A 181 5.95 1.89 -10.52
N GLY A 182 6.13 1.87 -9.19
CA GLY A 182 6.75 0.77 -8.45
C GLY A 182 5.84 -0.46 -8.27
N HIS A 183 5.31 -1.03 -9.36
CA HIS A 183 4.33 -2.13 -9.31
C HIS A 183 4.80 -3.34 -8.49
N THR A 184 6.09 -3.65 -8.49
CA THR A 184 6.65 -4.74 -7.68
C THR A 184 6.54 -4.46 -6.18
N ALA A 185 6.77 -3.21 -5.78
CA ALA A 185 6.58 -2.79 -4.39
C ALA A 185 5.10 -2.80 -3.99
N HIS A 186 4.19 -2.42 -4.90
CA HIS A 186 2.75 -2.49 -4.66
C HIS A 186 2.29 -3.93 -4.45
N LEU A 187 2.72 -4.88 -5.30
CA LEU A 187 2.38 -6.29 -5.13
C LEU A 187 2.89 -6.83 -3.78
N GLY A 188 4.15 -6.56 -3.45
CA GLY A 188 4.72 -6.99 -2.19
C GLY A 188 4.03 -6.37 -0.98
N GLY A 189 3.66 -5.09 -1.07
CA GLY A 189 2.87 -4.40 -0.04
C GLY A 189 1.47 -5.00 0.15
N ALA A 190 0.75 -5.26 -0.96
CA ALA A 190 -0.56 -5.93 -0.93
C ALA A 190 -0.48 -7.31 -0.25
N VAL A 191 0.50 -8.13 -0.66
CA VAL A 191 0.75 -9.46 -0.05
C VAL A 191 1.07 -9.32 1.44
N GLY A 192 1.94 -8.37 1.81
CA GLY A 192 2.26 -8.08 3.21
C GLY A 192 1.04 -7.70 4.03
N GLY A 193 0.19 -6.81 3.50
CA GLY A 193 -1.06 -6.40 4.14
C GLY A 193 -2.02 -7.56 4.37
N ILE A 194 -2.22 -8.40 3.33
CA ILE A 194 -3.06 -9.61 3.44
C ILE A 194 -2.51 -10.55 4.51
N LEU A 195 -1.22 -10.89 4.45
CA LEU A 195 -0.62 -11.86 5.36
C LEU A 195 -0.67 -11.41 6.82
N LEU A 196 -0.31 -10.14 7.11
CA LEU A 196 -0.32 -9.65 8.48
C LEU A 196 -1.75 -9.49 9.02
N SER A 197 -2.71 -9.08 8.17
CA SER A 197 -4.12 -9.01 8.57
C SER A 197 -4.68 -10.38 8.95
N LEU A 198 -4.38 -11.41 8.16
CA LEU A 198 -4.78 -12.79 8.45
C LEU A 198 -4.09 -13.36 9.69
N PHE A 199 -2.83 -13.02 9.89
CA PHE A 199 -2.08 -13.42 11.10
C PHE A 199 -2.68 -12.78 12.35
N TYR A 200 -3.02 -11.49 12.30
CA TYR A 200 -3.61 -10.76 13.43
C TYR A 200 -5.01 -11.24 13.77
N ASN A 201 -5.85 -11.45 12.77
CA ASN A 201 -7.22 -11.90 12.95
C ASN A 201 -7.59 -13.00 11.94
N PRO A 202 -7.36 -14.29 12.28
CA PRO A 202 -7.70 -15.40 11.39
C PRO A 202 -9.18 -15.48 10.99
N ASN A 203 -10.09 -14.91 11.80
CA ASN A 203 -11.51 -14.90 11.50
C ASN A 203 -11.87 -14.09 10.24
N ILE A 204 -10.96 -13.22 9.77
CA ILE A 204 -11.10 -12.54 8.48
C ILE A 204 -11.29 -13.54 7.32
N VAL A 205 -10.74 -14.76 7.43
CA VAL A 205 -10.94 -15.80 6.42
C VAL A 205 -12.43 -16.09 6.23
N VAL A 206 -13.23 -16.06 7.28
CA VAL A 206 -14.69 -16.29 7.19
C VAL A 206 -15.42 -15.06 6.68
N SER A 207 -15.17 -13.88 7.28
CA SER A 207 -15.87 -12.64 6.92
C SER A 207 -15.54 -12.13 5.51
N SER A 208 -14.30 -12.32 5.06
CA SER A 208 -13.81 -11.85 3.75
C SER A 208 -13.46 -13.00 2.79
N PHE A 209 -14.05 -14.17 2.96
CA PHE A 209 -13.76 -15.39 2.22
C PHE A 209 -13.78 -15.18 0.69
N LYS A 210 -14.84 -14.56 0.18
CA LYS A 210 -14.98 -14.24 -1.25
C LYS A 210 -13.83 -13.38 -1.75
N THR A 211 -13.50 -12.33 -1.00
CA THR A 211 -12.42 -11.39 -1.34
C THR A 211 -11.07 -12.09 -1.39
N ILE A 212 -10.76 -12.90 -0.38
CA ILE A 212 -9.49 -13.64 -0.28
C ILE A 212 -9.33 -14.62 -1.44
N ILE A 213 -10.37 -15.42 -1.74
CA ILE A 213 -10.31 -16.37 -2.86
C ILE A 213 -10.08 -15.65 -4.19
N LEU A 214 -10.80 -14.56 -4.44
CA LEU A 214 -10.64 -13.80 -5.67
C LEU A 214 -9.23 -13.18 -5.79
N MET A 215 -8.67 -12.65 -4.69
CA MET A 215 -7.29 -12.15 -4.67
C MET A 215 -6.28 -13.27 -4.95
N ILE A 216 -6.44 -14.44 -4.33
CA ILE A 216 -5.57 -15.61 -4.56
C ILE A 216 -5.61 -16.04 -6.03
N ILE A 217 -6.79 -16.11 -6.62
CA ILE A 217 -6.96 -16.47 -8.04
C ILE A 217 -6.22 -15.48 -8.95
N VAL A 218 -6.38 -14.17 -8.72
CA VAL A 218 -5.71 -13.13 -9.53
C VAL A 218 -4.20 -13.18 -9.34
N ILE A 219 -3.71 -13.37 -8.12
CA ILE A 219 -2.27 -13.54 -7.85
C ILE A 219 -1.73 -14.78 -8.55
N PHE A 220 -2.43 -15.90 -8.49
CA PHE A 220 -2.02 -17.14 -9.16
C PHE A 220 -1.97 -16.97 -10.69
N ILE A 221 -3.03 -16.40 -11.28
CA ILE A 221 -3.07 -16.11 -12.73
C ILE A 221 -1.93 -15.16 -13.12
N GLY A 222 -1.68 -14.12 -12.31
CA GLY A 222 -0.59 -13.16 -12.52
C GLY A 222 0.78 -13.84 -12.51
N ILE A 223 1.05 -14.73 -11.55
CA ILE A 223 2.30 -15.50 -11.47
C ILE A 223 2.47 -16.40 -12.70
N VAL A 224 1.43 -17.13 -13.10
CA VAL A 224 1.44 -17.99 -14.30
C VAL A 224 1.71 -17.16 -15.56
N TYR A 225 1.04 -16.00 -15.69
CA TYR A 225 1.24 -15.07 -16.80
C TYR A 225 2.68 -14.51 -16.85
N PHE A 226 3.29 -14.29 -15.69
CA PHE A 226 4.66 -13.80 -15.59
C PHE A 226 5.70 -14.85 -15.98
N LYS A 227 5.44 -16.13 -15.69
CA LYS A 227 6.33 -17.26 -16.01
C LYS A 227 6.31 -17.67 -17.49
N LYS A 228 5.28 -17.28 -18.24
CA LYS A 228 5.18 -17.56 -19.71
C LYS A 228 6.05 -16.58 -20.52
N LYS A 229 7.35 -16.59 -20.28
CA LYS A 229 8.36 -15.96 -21.15
C LYS A 229 9.31 -17.00 -21.68
#